data_ab69fdeb8600eb7b7701382b5385c952
#
_entry.id   ab69fdeb8600eb7b7701382b5385c952
#
_cell.length_a   1.000
_cell.length_b   1.000
_cell.length_c   1.000
_cell.angle_alpha   90.00
_cell.angle_beta   90.00
_cell.angle_gamma   90.00
#
_symmetry.space_group_name_H-M   'P 1'
#
loop_
_entity.id
_entity.type
_entity.pdbx_description
1 polymer ?
#
loop_
_entity_poly.entity_id
_entity_poly.type
_entity_poly.pdbx_seq_one_letter_code
_entity_poly.pdbx_strand_id
1 'polypeptide(L)'
;MITSISNPQMKKLSKLLQKSKERRTQKLFVAEGTKMFREVPGEWLEKVYISESYYNKKKHDSDMTGISYEIVQDNVFKAVSDTMTPQGILCVVRQPVYDAGELLDKARPCFLLLEDIQDPGNLGTIMRTAEAAGVDAVIMSRGCVDIFNPKVIRSTMGAVYRVPFLYEDNLEQFGQR
;
A
#
# COMPACT_ATOMS: atom_id res chain seq x y z
N MET A 1 -20.48 -8.35 11.84
CA MET A 1 -19.61 -7.44 12.61
C MET A 1 -18.57 -8.25 13.39
N ILE A 2 -17.30 -7.85 13.32
CA ILE A 2 -16.19 -8.50 14.02
C ILE A 2 -15.98 -7.83 15.39
N THR A 3 -16.05 -8.62 16.46
CA THR A 3 -16.03 -8.13 17.85
C THR A 3 -14.80 -8.61 18.64
N SER A 4 -13.90 -9.41 18.02
CA SER A 4 -12.74 -9.96 18.71
C SER A 4 -11.47 -9.89 17.84
N ILE A 5 -10.35 -9.52 18.45
CA ILE A 5 -9.02 -9.54 17.83
C ILE A 5 -8.56 -10.98 17.51
N SER A 6 -9.12 -11.99 18.20
CA SER A 6 -8.84 -13.40 17.93
C SER A 6 -9.47 -13.92 16.64
N ASN A 7 -10.36 -13.15 16.01
CA ASN A 7 -10.95 -13.48 14.72
C ASN A 7 -9.85 -13.76 13.67
N PRO A 8 -9.94 -14.84 12.87
CA PRO A 8 -8.93 -15.20 11.88
C PRO A 8 -8.60 -14.07 10.89
N GLN A 9 -9.60 -13.27 10.50
CA GLN A 9 -9.40 -12.15 9.59
C GLN A 9 -8.56 -11.03 10.25
N MET A 10 -8.80 -10.73 11.54
CA MET A 10 -8.01 -9.74 12.29
C MET A 10 -6.58 -10.21 12.51
N LYS A 11 -6.38 -11.51 12.77
CA LYS A 11 -5.04 -12.10 12.84
C LYS A 11 -4.29 -12.01 11.51
N LYS A 12 -4.99 -12.28 10.39
CA LYS A 12 -4.41 -12.13 9.04
C LYS A 12 -4.03 -10.68 8.77
N LEU A 13 -4.93 -9.74 9.06
CA LEU A 13 -4.71 -8.30 8.89
C LEU A 13 -3.51 -7.82 9.71
N SER A 14 -3.42 -8.20 10.99
CA SER A 14 -2.28 -7.87 11.86
C SER A 14 -0.95 -8.42 11.32
N LYS A 15 -0.95 -9.64 10.78
CA LYS A 15 0.26 -10.22 10.16
C LYS A 15 0.71 -9.42 8.92
N LEU A 16 -0.22 -9.01 8.07
CA LEU A 16 0.09 -8.18 6.89
C LEU A 16 0.66 -6.81 7.30
N LEU A 17 0.13 -6.20 8.37
CA LEU A 17 0.65 -4.95 8.89
C LEU A 17 2.06 -5.09 9.47
N GLN A 18 2.34 -6.17 10.22
CA GLN A 18 3.57 -6.30 11.00
C GLN A 18 4.71 -7.00 10.26
N LYS A 19 4.41 -7.92 9.30
CA LYS A 19 5.41 -8.86 8.75
C LYS A 19 5.59 -8.72 7.25
N SER A 20 6.76 -8.26 6.80
CA SER A 20 7.09 -8.19 5.37
C SER A 20 7.03 -9.55 4.67
N LYS A 21 7.43 -10.64 5.38
CA LYS A 21 7.34 -12.01 4.87
C LYS A 21 5.89 -12.37 4.49
N GLU A 22 4.92 -12.04 5.34
CA GLU A 22 3.50 -12.31 5.07
C GLU A 22 3.02 -11.54 3.85
N ARG A 23 3.38 -10.27 3.71
CA ARG A 23 3.04 -9.45 2.53
C ARG A 23 3.60 -10.05 1.25
N ARG A 24 4.86 -10.46 1.26
CA ARG A 24 5.51 -11.08 0.08
C ARG A 24 4.90 -12.43 -0.28
N THR A 25 4.63 -13.28 0.72
CA THR A 25 4.06 -14.62 0.49
C THR A 25 2.62 -14.55 -0.02
N GLN A 26 1.81 -13.66 0.54
CA GLN A 26 0.40 -13.53 0.15
C GLN A 26 0.19 -12.59 -1.04
N LYS A 27 1.22 -11.84 -1.46
CA LYS A 27 1.11 -10.79 -2.49
C LYS A 27 0.06 -9.74 -2.15
N LEU A 28 -0.08 -9.42 -0.86
CA LEU A 28 -1.04 -8.47 -0.32
C LEU A 28 -0.33 -7.43 0.55
N PHE A 29 -0.94 -6.26 0.66
CA PHE A 29 -0.56 -5.24 1.63
C PHE A 29 -1.80 -4.56 2.21
N VAL A 30 -1.60 -3.72 3.22
CA VAL A 30 -2.69 -2.98 3.87
C VAL A 30 -2.50 -1.49 3.63
N ALA A 31 -3.55 -0.85 3.17
CA ALA A 31 -3.64 0.60 3.07
C ALA A 31 -4.66 1.12 4.08
N GLU A 32 -4.29 2.12 4.87
CA GLU A 32 -5.13 2.72 5.90
C GLU A 32 -5.49 4.15 5.55
N GLY A 33 -6.76 4.49 5.72
CA GLY A 33 -7.28 5.85 5.58
C GLY A 33 -8.12 6.10 4.34
N THR A 34 -8.98 7.10 4.44
CA THR A 34 -10.00 7.43 3.44
C THR A 34 -9.38 7.80 2.08
N LYS A 35 -8.27 8.55 2.08
CA LYS A 35 -7.58 8.89 0.83
C LYS A 35 -7.07 7.64 0.13
N MET A 36 -6.38 6.77 0.85
CA MET A 36 -5.84 5.53 0.29
C MET A 36 -6.94 4.62 -0.25
N PHE A 37 -8.08 4.56 0.42
CA PHE A 37 -9.26 3.82 -0.04
C PHE A 37 -9.84 4.37 -1.34
N ARG A 38 -9.96 5.69 -1.47
CA ARG A 38 -10.53 6.34 -2.67
C ARG A 38 -9.66 6.18 -3.92
N GLU A 39 -8.36 6.07 -3.72
CA GLU A 39 -7.38 6.04 -4.81
C GLU A 39 -6.95 4.62 -5.20
N VAL A 40 -7.31 3.59 -4.42
CA VAL A 40 -6.95 2.21 -4.78
C VAL A 40 -7.65 1.78 -6.06
N PRO A 41 -6.93 1.22 -7.05
CA PRO A 41 -7.54 0.62 -8.23
C PRO A 41 -8.50 -0.51 -7.84
N GLY A 42 -9.70 -0.51 -8.38
CA GLY A 42 -10.75 -1.46 -7.99
C GLY A 42 -10.35 -2.92 -8.17
N GLU A 43 -9.59 -3.23 -9.21
CA GLU A 43 -9.07 -4.56 -9.50
C GLU A 43 -7.99 -5.04 -8.51
N TRP A 44 -7.36 -4.11 -7.76
CA TRP A 44 -6.39 -4.45 -6.72
C TRP A 44 -7.05 -4.62 -5.34
N LEU A 45 -8.28 -4.12 -5.19
CA LEU A 45 -8.98 -4.15 -3.91
C LEU A 45 -9.46 -5.58 -3.59
N GLU A 46 -8.89 -6.19 -2.55
CA GLU A 46 -9.24 -7.54 -2.11
C GLU A 46 -10.32 -7.54 -1.04
N LYS A 47 -10.20 -6.65 -0.04
CA LYS A 47 -11.15 -6.58 1.07
C LYS A 47 -11.08 -5.23 1.78
N VAL A 48 -12.24 -4.79 2.29
CA VAL A 48 -12.36 -3.57 3.08
C VAL A 48 -12.87 -3.89 4.48
N TYR A 49 -12.24 -3.28 5.48
CA TYR A 49 -12.66 -3.28 6.86
C TYR A 49 -12.96 -1.86 7.31
N ILE A 50 -14.09 -1.65 7.93
CA ILE A 50 -14.47 -0.34 8.47
C ILE A 50 -14.81 -0.44 9.95
N SER A 51 -14.47 0.59 10.71
CA SER A 51 -14.89 0.67 12.10
C SER A 51 -16.40 0.94 12.22
N GLU A 52 -16.99 0.55 13.33
CA GLU A 52 -18.41 0.82 13.61
C GLU A 52 -18.72 2.32 13.58
N SER A 53 -17.85 3.15 14.15
CA SER A 53 -17.96 4.61 14.11
C SER A 53 -17.87 5.17 12.69
N TYR A 54 -16.99 4.62 11.85
CA TYR A 54 -16.88 5.01 10.43
C TYR A 54 -18.16 4.66 9.68
N TYR A 55 -18.66 3.43 9.86
CA TYR A 55 -19.91 2.98 9.25
C TYR A 55 -21.07 3.93 9.58
N ASN A 56 -21.26 4.25 10.86
CA ASN A 56 -22.35 5.11 11.29
C ASN A 56 -22.27 6.53 10.70
N LYS A 57 -21.06 7.04 10.47
CA LYS A 57 -20.85 8.37 9.87
C LYS A 57 -20.99 8.34 8.33
N LYS A 58 -20.63 7.25 7.67
CA LYS A 58 -20.38 7.15 6.23
C LYS A 58 -21.28 6.16 5.48
N LYS A 59 -22.23 5.51 6.13
CA LYS A 59 -23.12 4.50 5.50
C LYS A 59 -23.91 5.01 4.28
N HIS A 60 -24.06 6.31 4.15
CA HIS A 60 -24.73 6.96 3.01
C HIS A 60 -23.76 7.67 2.05
N ASP A 61 -22.46 7.51 2.25
CA ASP A 61 -21.45 8.10 1.38
C ASP A 61 -21.37 7.30 0.05
N SER A 62 -21.35 8.01 -1.07
CA SER A 62 -21.26 7.41 -2.42
C SER A 62 -20.01 6.55 -2.59
N ASP A 63 -18.93 6.87 -1.88
CA ASP A 63 -17.67 6.11 -1.93
C ASP A 63 -17.81 4.65 -1.48
N MET A 64 -18.87 4.33 -0.71
CA MET A 64 -19.12 2.98 -0.20
C MET A 64 -20.10 2.18 -1.07
N THR A 65 -20.68 2.81 -2.11
CA THR A 65 -21.69 2.18 -2.95
C THR A 65 -21.07 1.05 -3.79
N GLY A 66 -21.67 -0.15 -3.70
CA GLY A 66 -21.19 -1.32 -4.45
C GLY A 66 -19.95 -2.02 -3.88
N ILE A 67 -19.39 -1.52 -2.77
CA ILE A 67 -18.20 -2.10 -2.14
C ILE A 67 -18.62 -3.06 -1.02
N SER A 68 -18.08 -4.27 -1.05
CA SER A 68 -18.23 -5.23 0.03
C SER A 68 -17.24 -4.92 1.16
N TYR A 69 -17.72 -4.78 2.38
CA TYR A 69 -16.90 -4.49 3.56
C TYR A 69 -17.33 -5.30 4.79
N GLU A 70 -16.42 -5.43 5.74
CA GLU A 70 -16.68 -5.99 7.07
C GLU A 70 -16.65 -4.90 8.12
N ILE A 71 -17.69 -4.84 8.94
CA ILE A 71 -17.74 -3.92 10.09
C ILE A 71 -16.96 -4.54 11.25
N VAL A 72 -16.08 -3.76 11.84
CA VAL A 72 -15.23 -4.12 12.97
C VAL A 72 -15.54 -3.20 14.14
N GLN A 73 -15.71 -3.76 15.33
CA GLN A 73 -15.92 -2.98 16.55
C GLN A 73 -14.75 -2.02 16.80
N ASP A 74 -15.02 -0.80 17.23
CA ASP A 74 -14.02 0.28 17.29
C ASP A 74 -12.76 -0.07 18.09
N ASN A 75 -12.90 -0.74 19.24
CA ASN A 75 -11.77 -1.18 20.06
C ASN A 75 -10.90 -2.23 19.34
N VAL A 76 -11.52 -3.16 18.61
CA VAL A 76 -10.82 -4.19 17.81
C VAL A 76 -10.13 -3.53 16.62
N PHE A 77 -10.81 -2.61 15.93
CA PHE A 77 -10.25 -1.85 14.82
C PHE A 77 -9.00 -1.07 15.26
N LYS A 78 -9.09 -0.33 16.36
CA LYS A 78 -7.98 0.42 16.94
C LYS A 78 -6.79 -0.48 17.33
N ALA A 79 -7.07 -1.67 17.88
CA ALA A 79 -6.02 -2.61 18.28
C ALA A 79 -5.26 -3.24 17.10
N VAL A 80 -5.89 -3.31 15.93
CA VAL A 80 -5.26 -3.84 14.70
C VAL A 80 -4.60 -2.74 13.88
N SER A 81 -5.12 -1.51 13.91
CA SER A 81 -4.57 -0.38 13.15
C SER A 81 -3.12 -0.08 13.51
N ASP A 82 -2.33 0.36 12.51
CA ASP A 82 -0.94 0.80 12.68
C ASP A 82 -0.84 2.29 13.08
N THR A 83 -1.97 3.00 13.19
CA THR A 83 -2.01 4.42 13.57
C THR A 83 -2.59 4.63 14.98
N MET A 84 -2.11 5.67 15.66
CA MET A 84 -2.62 6.05 17.00
C MET A 84 -4.07 6.55 16.93
N THR A 85 -4.43 7.23 15.84
CA THR A 85 -5.75 7.79 15.58
C THR A 85 -6.29 7.28 14.25
N PRO A 86 -6.82 6.06 14.20
CA PRO A 86 -7.31 5.46 12.97
C PRO A 86 -8.46 6.26 12.34
N GLN A 87 -8.43 6.41 11.02
CA GLN A 87 -9.54 7.04 10.29
C GLN A 87 -10.77 6.13 10.16
N GLY A 88 -10.66 4.86 10.57
CA GLY A 88 -11.77 3.92 10.59
C GLY A 88 -11.97 3.12 9.30
N ILE A 89 -11.01 3.14 8.38
CA ILE A 89 -11.04 2.33 7.16
C ILE A 89 -9.68 1.72 6.87
N LEU A 90 -9.65 0.42 6.57
CA LEU A 90 -8.50 -0.38 6.20
C LEU A 90 -8.83 -1.19 4.95
N CYS A 91 -7.92 -1.17 3.97
CA CYS A 91 -8.03 -1.93 2.73
C CYS A 91 -6.94 -2.99 2.65
N VAL A 92 -7.31 -4.22 2.35
CA VAL A 92 -6.36 -5.24 1.88
C VAL A 92 -6.28 -5.12 0.36
N VAL A 93 -5.07 -4.96 -0.14
CA VAL A 93 -4.80 -4.61 -1.54
C VAL A 93 -3.82 -5.60 -2.13
N ARG A 94 -4.05 -6.05 -3.36
CA ARG A 94 -3.11 -6.89 -4.12
C ARG A 94 -1.88 -6.09 -4.50
N GLN A 95 -0.71 -6.70 -4.38
CA GLN A 95 0.53 -6.08 -4.84
C GLN A 95 0.53 -6.04 -6.37
N PRO A 96 0.78 -4.87 -6.99
CA PRO A 96 0.98 -4.79 -8.42
C PRO A 96 2.24 -5.57 -8.83
N VAL A 97 2.24 -6.04 -10.05
CA VAL A 97 3.38 -6.68 -10.70
C VAL A 97 3.71 -5.86 -11.93
N TYR A 98 4.96 -5.44 -12.04
CA TYR A 98 5.46 -4.69 -13.19
C TYR A 98 6.52 -5.51 -13.92
N ASP A 99 6.53 -5.45 -15.24
CA ASP A 99 7.53 -6.09 -16.08
C ASP A 99 8.65 -5.10 -16.45
N ALA A 100 9.90 -5.48 -16.21
CA ALA A 100 11.05 -4.63 -16.50
C ALA A 100 11.23 -4.37 -18.01
N GLY A 101 10.91 -5.36 -18.85
CA GLY A 101 10.98 -5.23 -20.31
C GLY A 101 9.99 -4.18 -20.82
N GLU A 102 8.74 -4.23 -20.38
CA GLU A 102 7.72 -3.24 -20.77
C GLU A 102 8.10 -1.82 -20.35
N LEU A 103 8.76 -1.66 -19.19
CA LEU A 103 9.21 -0.35 -18.72
C LEU A 103 10.38 0.18 -19.55
N LEU A 104 11.31 -0.70 -19.97
CA LEU A 104 12.48 -0.34 -20.79
C LEU A 104 12.13 -0.06 -22.26
N ASP A 105 11.05 -0.65 -22.78
CA ASP A 105 10.64 -0.47 -24.19
C ASP A 105 10.07 0.91 -24.52
N LYS A 106 9.95 1.80 -23.55
CA LYS A 106 9.54 3.19 -23.79
C LYS A 106 10.59 3.94 -24.58
N ALA A 107 10.18 4.83 -25.47
CA ALA A 107 11.06 5.57 -26.38
C ALA A 107 12.14 6.42 -25.66
N ARG A 108 11.86 6.93 -24.47
CA ARG A 108 12.80 7.72 -23.64
C ARG A 108 12.42 7.52 -22.18
N PRO A 109 12.69 6.35 -21.60
CA PRO A 109 12.29 6.08 -20.23
C PRO A 109 13.10 6.94 -19.25
N CYS A 110 12.38 7.46 -18.23
CA CYS A 110 13.00 8.18 -17.12
C CYS A 110 12.84 7.36 -15.86
N PHE A 111 13.94 6.81 -15.34
CA PHE A 111 13.96 6.01 -14.13
C PHE A 111 14.65 6.72 -12.99
N LEU A 112 14.13 6.54 -11.78
CA LEU A 112 14.77 6.93 -10.55
C LEU A 112 15.36 5.69 -9.87
N LEU A 113 16.68 5.62 -9.72
CA LEU A 113 17.36 4.53 -9.05
C LEU A 113 17.61 4.88 -7.58
N LEU A 114 17.23 4.01 -6.68
CA LEU A 114 17.35 4.20 -5.24
C LEU A 114 18.16 3.07 -4.62
N GLU A 115 19.26 3.42 -4.00
CA GLU A 115 20.12 2.48 -3.29
C GLU A 115 19.94 2.66 -1.78
N ASP A 116 19.61 1.56 -1.10
CA ASP A 116 19.58 1.42 0.37
C ASP A 116 18.79 2.50 1.14
N ILE A 117 17.70 2.98 0.55
CA ILE A 117 16.78 3.88 1.24
C ILE A 117 16.03 3.08 2.33
N GLN A 118 16.36 3.31 3.59
CA GLN A 118 15.82 2.54 4.72
C GLN A 118 14.71 3.25 5.50
N ASP A 119 14.67 4.59 5.45
CA ASP A 119 13.62 5.33 6.15
C ASP A 119 12.29 5.29 5.37
N PRO A 120 11.19 4.82 6.02
CA PRO A 120 9.87 4.72 5.37
C PRO A 120 9.31 6.07 4.92
N GLY A 121 9.56 7.14 5.66
CA GLY A 121 9.10 8.47 5.33
C GLY A 121 9.79 9.03 4.09
N ASN A 122 11.11 8.82 4.00
CA ASN A 122 11.91 9.22 2.86
C ASN A 122 11.48 8.49 1.61
N LEU A 123 11.32 7.15 1.66
CA LEU A 123 10.85 6.40 0.49
C LEU A 123 9.49 6.87 0.01
N GLY A 124 8.53 7.08 0.92
CA GLY A 124 7.22 7.59 0.55
C GLY A 124 7.26 9.01 -0.06
N THR A 125 8.12 9.88 0.45
CA THR A 125 8.33 11.22 -0.10
C THR A 125 8.96 11.16 -1.49
N ILE A 126 9.95 10.29 -1.68
CA ILE A 126 10.59 10.08 -2.99
C ILE A 126 9.57 9.58 -4.02
N MET A 127 8.72 8.61 -3.65
CA MET A 127 7.64 8.12 -4.52
C MET A 127 6.69 9.24 -4.97
N ARG A 128 6.31 10.14 -4.08
CA ARG A 128 5.48 11.32 -4.42
C ARG A 128 6.21 12.28 -5.35
N THR A 129 7.49 12.50 -5.10
CA THR A 129 8.31 13.38 -5.96
C THR A 129 8.48 12.76 -7.35
N ALA A 130 8.72 11.45 -7.43
CA ALA A 130 8.79 10.71 -8.69
C ALA A 130 7.48 10.83 -9.50
N GLU A 131 6.33 10.70 -8.84
CA GLU A 131 5.02 10.94 -9.46
C GLU A 131 4.91 12.36 -10.03
N ALA A 132 5.23 13.37 -9.23
CA ALA A 132 5.14 14.77 -9.64
C ALA A 132 6.11 15.14 -10.77
N ALA A 133 7.27 14.48 -10.81
CA ALA A 133 8.27 14.64 -11.87
C ALA A 133 7.99 13.85 -13.15
N GLY A 134 6.95 13.02 -13.16
CA GLY A 134 6.61 12.19 -14.32
C GLY A 134 7.60 11.06 -14.59
N VAL A 135 8.24 10.52 -13.53
CA VAL A 135 9.17 9.38 -13.63
C VAL A 135 8.39 8.13 -14.05
N ASP A 136 8.92 7.39 -15.01
CA ASP A 136 8.27 6.19 -15.56
C ASP A 136 8.28 5.01 -14.59
N ALA A 137 9.36 4.87 -13.81
CA ALA A 137 9.42 3.91 -12.72
C ALA A 137 10.50 4.27 -11.68
N VAL A 138 10.32 3.74 -10.47
CA VAL A 138 11.32 3.77 -9.39
C VAL A 138 11.95 2.39 -9.26
N ILE A 139 13.26 2.30 -9.41
CA ILE A 139 14.02 1.06 -9.32
C ILE A 139 14.80 1.07 -8.01
N MET A 140 14.56 0.09 -7.15
CA MET A 140 15.09 0.04 -5.79
C MET A 140 16.04 -1.14 -5.60
N SER A 141 17.16 -0.92 -4.89
CA SER A 141 17.99 -2.02 -4.41
C SER A 141 17.23 -2.89 -3.39
N ARG A 142 17.66 -4.14 -3.20
CA ARG A 142 17.09 -5.02 -2.16
C ARG A 142 17.32 -4.52 -0.74
N GLY A 143 18.26 -3.61 -0.54
CA GLY A 143 18.52 -2.94 0.73
C GLY A 143 17.51 -1.84 1.08
N CYS A 144 16.65 -1.43 0.15
CA CYS A 144 15.60 -0.47 0.45
C CYS A 144 14.52 -1.08 1.36
N VAL A 145 13.90 -0.23 2.17
CA VAL A 145 12.75 -0.61 3.00
C VAL A 145 11.63 -1.15 2.11
N ASP A 146 10.88 -2.14 2.65
CA ASP A 146 9.72 -2.71 1.95
C ASP A 146 8.70 -1.62 1.59
N ILE A 147 8.48 -1.40 0.29
CA ILE A 147 7.55 -0.38 -0.22
C ILE A 147 6.12 -0.59 0.31
N PHE A 148 5.77 -1.85 0.62
CA PHE A 148 4.48 -2.21 1.21
C PHE A 148 4.45 -2.13 2.74
N ASN A 149 5.51 -1.61 3.38
CA ASN A 149 5.47 -1.28 4.80
C ASN A 149 4.36 -0.24 5.05
N PRO A 150 3.49 -0.41 6.07
CA PRO A 150 2.37 0.50 6.32
C PRO A 150 2.77 1.98 6.44
N LYS A 151 3.95 2.27 7.01
CA LYS A 151 4.47 3.64 7.11
C LYS A 151 4.84 4.20 5.74
N VAL A 152 5.44 3.37 4.86
CA VAL A 152 5.74 3.77 3.47
C VAL A 152 4.44 4.05 2.74
N ILE A 153 3.49 3.10 2.76
CA ILE A 153 2.19 3.23 2.10
C ILE A 153 1.51 4.54 2.47
N ARG A 154 1.43 4.87 3.76
CA ARG A 154 0.87 6.16 4.20
C ARG A 154 1.64 7.35 3.65
N SER A 155 2.98 7.29 3.69
CA SER A 155 3.84 8.39 3.24
C SER A 155 3.75 8.64 1.74
N THR A 156 3.39 7.62 0.92
CA THR A 156 3.23 7.79 -0.53
C THR A 156 2.02 8.65 -0.89
N MET A 157 1.04 8.79 0.01
CA MET A 157 -0.20 9.54 -0.24
C MET A 157 -0.93 9.11 -1.53
N GLY A 158 -0.81 7.82 -1.91
CA GLY A 158 -1.42 7.24 -3.10
C GLY A 158 -0.47 7.08 -4.31
N ALA A 159 0.72 7.68 -4.30
CA ALA A 159 1.69 7.53 -5.39
C ALA A 159 2.05 6.06 -5.68
N VAL A 160 2.01 5.19 -4.68
CA VAL A 160 2.23 3.74 -4.83
C VAL A 160 1.27 3.06 -5.81
N TYR A 161 0.11 3.64 -6.06
CA TYR A 161 -0.88 3.11 -7.01
C TYR A 161 -0.62 3.56 -8.46
N ARG A 162 0.19 4.59 -8.65
CA ARG A 162 0.35 5.27 -9.96
C ARG A 162 1.76 5.19 -10.52
N VAL A 163 2.78 5.13 -9.64
CA VAL A 163 4.18 5.05 -10.06
C VAL A 163 4.63 3.59 -10.05
N PRO A 164 4.98 3.01 -11.20
CA PRO A 164 5.59 1.69 -11.26
C PRO A 164 6.89 1.62 -10.46
N PHE A 165 7.19 0.46 -9.92
CA PHE A 165 8.43 0.24 -9.18
C PHE A 165 8.92 -1.21 -9.30
N LEU A 166 10.24 -1.38 -9.21
CA LEU A 166 10.89 -2.68 -9.24
C LEU A 166 11.95 -2.76 -8.13
N TYR A 167 12.25 -4.00 -7.71
CA TYR A 167 13.43 -4.30 -6.90
C TYR A 167 14.46 -5.03 -7.76
N GLU A 168 15.68 -4.50 -7.83
CA GLU A 168 16.79 -5.04 -8.58
C GLU A 168 17.97 -5.37 -7.66
N ASP A 169 18.68 -6.44 -8.00
CA ASP A 169 19.87 -6.87 -7.24
C ASP A 169 21.11 -6.03 -7.59
N ASN A 170 21.15 -5.48 -8.81
CA ASN A 170 22.27 -4.68 -9.32
C ASN A 170 21.75 -3.47 -10.11
N LEU A 171 21.72 -2.31 -9.44
CA LEU A 171 21.25 -1.06 -10.04
C LEU A 171 22.18 -0.54 -11.14
N GLU A 172 23.48 -0.75 -11.01
CA GLU A 172 24.45 -0.34 -12.04
C GLU A 172 24.20 -1.09 -13.35
N GLN A 173 24.03 -2.41 -13.27
CA GLN A 173 23.71 -3.23 -14.43
C GLN A 173 22.34 -2.86 -15.03
N PHE A 174 21.36 -2.50 -14.20
CA PHE A 174 20.07 -2.03 -14.69
C PHE A 174 20.22 -0.72 -15.46
N GLY A 175 21.01 0.23 -14.96
CA GLY A 175 21.24 1.53 -15.59
C GLY A 175 22.01 1.48 -16.92
N GLN A 176 22.61 0.34 -17.25
CA GLN A 176 23.34 0.12 -18.52
C GLN A 176 22.46 -0.50 -19.62
N ARG A 177 21.22 -0.86 -19.32
CA ARG A 177 20.25 -1.44 -20.28
C ARG A 177 19.53 -0.36 -21.06
#